data_59120155707538f067e35fd27b197daa
#
_entry.id   59120155707538f067e35fd27b197daa
#
_cell.length_a   1.000
_cell.length_b   1.000
_cell.length_c   1.000
_cell.angle_alpha   90.00
_cell.angle_beta   90.00
_cell.angle_gamma   90.00
#
_symmetry.space_group_name_H-M   'P 1'
#
loop_
_entity.id
_entity.type
_entity.pdbx_description
1 polymer ?
#
loop_
_entity_poly.entity_id
_entity_poly.type
_entity_poly.pdbx_seq_one_letter_code
_entity_poly.pdbx_strand_id
1 'polypeptide(L)'
;MPEIQKKIELLQKIAHRFNEANIEWALGASMLLYFKGIISEFHDIDLMVSVHDAEQVRTILSEMGELHAPASASDPMYRTKVFMEFTIDSVDIDVMAGFSIVSEGKVYDCSLDKEQIVERMTLGTEIVPLQSLRLWCKYYRLMGR
;
A
#
# COMPACT_ATOMS: atom_id res chain seq x y z
N MET A 1 6.10 -7.89 -22.09
CA MET A 1 6.24 -8.43 -20.71
C MET A 1 4.88 -8.51 -20.06
N PRO A 2 4.56 -9.59 -19.36
CA PRO A 2 3.29 -9.68 -18.64
C PRO A 2 3.12 -8.55 -17.64
N GLU A 3 1.92 -8.00 -17.55
CA GLU A 3 1.59 -6.91 -16.64
C GLU A 3 1.95 -7.22 -15.18
N ILE A 4 1.61 -8.43 -14.75
CA ILE A 4 1.88 -8.85 -13.37
C ILE A 4 3.37 -8.89 -13.08
N GLN A 5 4.17 -9.43 -14.01
CA GLN A 5 5.62 -9.50 -13.83
C GLN A 5 6.23 -8.10 -13.70
N LYS A 6 5.75 -7.15 -14.49
CA LYS A 6 6.18 -5.77 -14.42
C LYS A 6 5.91 -5.15 -13.04
N LYS A 7 4.72 -5.43 -12.49
CA LYS A 7 4.33 -4.94 -11.17
C LYS A 7 5.17 -5.58 -10.06
N ILE A 8 5.46 -6.87 -10.18
CA ILE A 8 6.31 -7.56 -9.22
C ILE A 8 7.73 -6.97 -9.22
N GLU A 9 8.28 -6.74 -10.41
CA GLU A 9 9.62 -6.13 -10.53
C GLU A 9 9.65 -4.73 -9.92
N LEU A 10 8.58 -3.95 -10.13
CA LEU A 10 8.48 -2.62 -9.53
C LEU A 10 8.40 -2.70 -8.02
N LEU A 11 7.58 -3.60 -7.48
CA LEU A 11 7.50 -3.79 -6.04
C LEU A 11 8.87 -4.15 -5.45
N GLN A 12 9.63 -4.97 -6.16
CA GLN A 12 10.98 -5.35 -5.73
C GLN A 12 11.89 -4.11 -5.62
N LYS A 13 11.82 -3.21 -6.60
CA LYS A 13 12.60 -1.97 -6.58
C LYS A 13 12.18 -1.06 -5.42
N ILE A 14 10.87 -0.95 -5.19
CA ILE A 14 10.33 -0.15 -4.09
C ILE A 14 10.78 -0.73 -2.74
N ALA A 15 10.67 -2.05 -2.60
CA ALA A 15 11.08 -2.74 -1.37
C ALA A 15 12.55 -2.48 -1.06
N HIS A 16 13.40 -2.53 -2.08
CA HIS A 16 14.82 -2.25 -1.91
C HIS A 16 15.05 -0.86 -1.32
N ARG A 17 14.42 0.16 -1.91
CA ARG A 17 14.56 1.54 -1.45
C ARG A 17 14.01 1.74 -0.04
N PHE A 18 12.85 1.17 0.23
CA PHE A 18 12.21 1.30 1.55
C PHE A 18 13.01 0.60 2.63
N ASN A 19 13.50 -0.60 2.34
CA ASN A 19 14.25 -1.38 3.33
C ASN A 19 15.61 -0.73 3.63
N GLU A 20 16.27 -0.20 2.62
CA GLU A 20 17.54 0.52 2.84
C GLU A 20 17.34 1.78 3.68
N ALA A 21 16.20 2.43 3.56
CA ALA A 21 15.88 3.64 4.30
C ALA A 21 15.23 3.36 5.66
N ASN A 22 15.05 2.09 6.01
CA ASN A 22 14.39 1.65 7.25
C ASN A 22 12.97 2.21 7.39
N ILE A 23 12.24 2.28 6.28
CA ILE A 23 10.85 2.70 6.28
C ILE A 23 9.98 1.63 6.95
N GLU A 24 9.04 2.05 7.79
CA GLU A 24 8.04 1.15 8.34
C GLU A 24 6.89 1.06 7.33
N TRP A 25 6.76 -0.10 6.68
CA TRP A 25 5.81 -0.28 5.58
C TRP A 25 5.33 -1.71 5.48
N ALA A 26 4.24 -1.91 4.74
CA ALA A 26 3.76 -3.23 4.41
C ALA A 26 2.91 -3.17 3.14
N LEU A 27 2.83 -4.31 2.46
CA LEU A 27 1.95 -4.47 1.31
C LEU A 27 0.57 -4.90 1.80
N GLY A 28 -0.46 -4.25 1.26
CA GLY A 28 -1.85 -4.57 1.57
C GLY A 28 -2.70 -4.71 0.33
N ALA A 29 -4.01 -4.80 0.54
CA ALA A 29 -5.04 -4.78 -0.49
C ALA A 29 -4.87 -5.85 -1.57
N SER A 30 -5.16 -5.51 -2.83
CA SER A 30 -5.31 -6.52 -3.90
C SER A 30 -4.02 -7.27 -4.22
N MET A 31 -2.87 -6.61 -4.20
CA MET A 31 -1.62 -7.32 -4.49
C MET A 31 -1.28 -8.33 -3.39
N LEU A 32 -1.61 -8.02 -2.13
CA LEU A 32 -1.51 -8.99 -1.04
C LEU A 32 -2.40 -10.20 -1.32
N LEU A 33 -3.65 -9.96 -1.75
CA LEU A 33 -4.57 -11.04 -2.09
C LEU A 33 -4.03 -11.90 -3.23
N TYR A 34 -3.39 -11.28 -4.20
CA TYR A 34 -2.76 -11.99 -5.31
C TYR A 34 -1.65 -12.92 -4.82
N PHE A 35 -0.75 -12.44 -3.97
CA PHE A 35 0.33 -13.27 -3.44
C PHE A 35 -0.18 -14.41 -2.56
N LYS A 36 -1.34 -14.25 -1.95
CA LYS A 36 -1.95 -15.30 -1.12
C LYS A 36 -2.82 -16.25 -1.93
N GLY A 37 -2.87 -16.07 -3.25
CA GLY A 37 -3.60 -16.98 -4.14
C GLY A 37 -5.11 -16.79 -4.15
N ILE A 38 -5.61 -15.68 -3.64
CA ILE A 38 -7.06 -15.39 -3.55
C ILE A 38 -7.59 -14.87 -4.87
N ILE A 39 -6.82 -14.02 -5.56
CA ILE A 39 -7.20 -13.44 -6.85
C ILE A 39 -6.08 -13.66 -7.86
N SER A 40 -6.42 -13.65 -9.15
CA SER A 40 -5.45 -13.89 -10.23
C SER A 40 -4.95 -12.61 -10.90
N GLU A 41 -5.59 -11.48 -10.62
CA GLU A 41 -5.22 -10.18 -11.21
C GLU A 41 -5.39 -9.08 -10.18
N PHE A 42 -4.60 -8.02 -10.35
CA PHE A 42 -4.71 -6.79 -9.56
C PHE A 42 -4.22 -5.63 -10.42
N HIS A 43 -4.66 -4.41 -10.11
CA HIS A 43 -4.28 -3.21 -10.89
C HIS A 43 -3.24 -2.37 -10.18
N ASP A 44 -3.51 -2.00 -8.94
CA ASP A 44 -2.69 -1.05 -8.21
C ASP A 44 -1.81 -1.75 -7.17
N ILE A 45 -0.72 -1.10 -6.82
CA ILE A 45 0.10 -1.51 -5.69
C ILE A 45 -0.28 -0.61 -4.52
N ASP A 46 -0.78 -1.19 -3.44
CA ASP A 46 -1.21 -0.45 -2.26
C ASP A 46 -0.20 -0.64 -1.13
N LEU A 47 0.43 0.46 -0.75
CA LEU A 47 1.48 0.46 0.27
C LEU A 47 0.99 1.19 1.52
N MET A 48 1.13 0.52 2.65
CA MET A 48 0.84 1.11 3.95
C MET A 48 2.16 1.53 4.57
N VAL A 49 2.25 2.77 5.01
CA VAL A 49 3.46 3.29 5.65
C VAL A 49 3.09 3.99 6.95
N SER A 50 4.06 4.16 7.85
CA SER A 50 3.82 4.94 9.05
C SER A 50 3.71 6.42 8.70
N VAL A 51 2.92 7.16 9.47
CA VAL A 51 2.81 8.62 9.29
C VAL A 51 4.18 9.27 9.47
N HIS A 52 4.97 8.75 10.38
CA HIS A 52 6.32 9.22 10.64
C HIS A 52 7.21 9.19 9.39
N ASP A 53 7.05 8.18 8.55
CA ASP A 53 7.89 7.99 7.36
C ASP A 53 7.28 8.57 6.08
N ALA A 54 6.09 9.16 6.14
CA ALA A 54 5.35 9.57 4.94
C ALA A 54 6.13 10.54 4.04
N GLU A 55 6.81 11.52 4.61
CA GLU A 55 7.57 12.50 3.81
C GLU A 55 8.78 11.87 3.14
N GLN A 56 9.46 10.96 3.82
CA GLN A 56 10.59 10.24 3.23
C GLN A 56 10.12 9.34 2.10
N VAL A 57 8.96 8.69 2.26
CA VAL A 57 8.35 7.88 1.21
C VAL A 57 8.02 8.75 0.00
N ARG A 58 7.46 9.94 0.22
CA ARG A 58 7.17 10.88 -0.87
C ARG A 58 8.43 11.19 -1.67
N THR A 59 9.53 11.46 -0.98
CA THR A 59 10.80 11.77 -1.62
C THR A 59 11.31 10.58 -2.44
N ILE A 60 11.29 9.39 -1.86
CA ILE A 60 11.79 8.18 -2.53
C ILE A 60 10.98 7.90 -3.80
N LEU A 61 9.66 7.88 -3.69
CA LEU A 61 8.82 7.52 -4.84
C LEU A 61 8.79 8.60 -5.90
N SER A 62 8.95 9.87 -5.50
CA SER A 62 9.03 10.97 -6.47
C SER A 62 10.31 10.91 -7.32
N GLU A 63 11.36 10.26 -6.82
CA GLU A 63 12.56 10.00 -7.59
C GLU A 63 12.37 8.86 -8.60
N MET A 64 11.37 8.02 -8.39
CA MET A 64 11.11 6.86 -9.24
C MET A 64 10.03 7.12 -10.29
N GLY A 65 9.12 8.04 -10.04
CA GLY A 65 8.01 8.31 -10.93
C GLY A 65 7.29 9.60 -10.60
N GLU A 66 6.05 9.69 -11.02
CA GLU A 66 5.26 10.92 -10.93
C GLU A 66 4.26 10.85 -9.79
N LEU A 67 4.29 11.88 -8.93
CA LEU A 67 3.29 12.09 -7.90
C LEU A 67 2.12 12.87 -8.49
N HIS A 68 0.91 12.36 -8.33
CA HIS A 68 -0.30 13.03 -8.81
C HIS A 68 -0.73 14.13 -7.85
N ALA A 69 -1.37 15.16 -8.38
CA ALA A 69 -1.98 16.19 -7.55
C ALA A 69 -3.13 15.57 -6.74
N PRO A 70 -3.35 16.03 -5.50
CA PRO A 70 -4.47 15.53 -4.71
C PRO A 70 -5.80 15.77 -5.43
N ALA A 71 -6.74 14.82 -5.25
CA ALA A 71 -8.08 14.96 -5.80
C ALA A 71 -8.76 16.20 -5.19
N SER A 72 -9.57 16.89 -6.00
CA SER A 72 -10.27 18.10 -5.56
C SER A 72 -11.36 17.82 -4.52
N ALA A 73 -11.84 16.58 -4.46
CA ALA A 73 -12.86 16.17 -3.49
C ALA A 73 -12.41 14.87 -2.83
N SER A 74 -12.48 14.81 -1.51
CA SER A 74 -12.14 13.59 -0.78
C SER A 74 -13.35 12.66 -0.73
N ASP A 75 -13.08 11.34 -0.80
CA ASP A 75 -14.10 10.33 -0.62
C ASP A 75 -14.55 10.33 0.85
N PRO A 76 -15.86 10.48 1.14
CA PRO A 76 -16.32 10.50 2.53
C PRO A 76 -16.10 9.19 3.28
N MET A 77 -15.79 8.10 2.57
CA MET A 77 -15.50 6.82 3.19
C MET A 77 -14.16 6.82 3.93
N TYR A 78 -13.26 7.76 3.61
CA TYR A 78 -11.90 7.74 4.15
C TYR A 78 -11.56 9.01 4.92
N ARG A 79 -10.81 8.82 6.00
CA ARG A 79 -10.23 9.90 6.80
C ARG A 79 -8.73 9.70 6.94
N THR A 80 -8.13 9.12 5.91
CA THR A 80 -6.69 8.83 5.87
C THR A 80 -5.88 10.11 6.01
N LYS A 81 -4.88 10.11 6.89
CA LYS A 81 -4.08 11.30 7.17
C LYS A 81 -3.23 11.72 6.00
N VAL A 82 -2.57 10.77 5.34
CA VAL A 82 -1.76 11.05 4.15
C VAL A 82 -2.10 10.01 3.10
N PHE A 83 -2.59 10.46 1.96
CA PHE A 83 -2.87 9.60 0.81
C PHE A 83 -2.12 10.17 -0.39
N MET A 84 -1.26 9.36 -0.98
CA MET A 84 -0.48 9.77 -2.15
C MET A 84 -0.67 8.78 -3.27
N GLU A 85 -0.85 9.29 -4.48
CA GLU A 85 -1.00 8.46 -5.68
C GLU A 85 0.18 8.75 -6.61
N PHE A 86 0.86 7.68 -7.02
CA PHE A 86 1.99 7.77 -7.94
C PHE A 86 1.74 6.92 -9.16
N THR A 87 2.38 7.29 -10.27
CA THR A 87 2.52 6.42 -11.44
C THR A 87 4.01 6.22 -11.67
N ILE A 88 4.44 4.97 -11.61
CA ILE A 88 5.84 4.59 -11.82
C ILE A 88 5.86 3.46 -12.85
N ASP A 89 6.59 3.66 -13.96
CA ASP A 89 6.67 2.67 -15.04
C ASP A 89 5.27 2.22 -15.51
N SER A 90 4.34 3.17 -15.62
CA SER A 90 2.93 2.94 -16.03
C SER A 90 2.12 2.13 -15.03
N VAL A 91 2.60 1.96 -13.81
CA VAL A 91 1.87 1.25 -12.74
C VAL A 91 1.40 2.27 -11.72
N ASP A 92 0.15 2.15 -11.29
CA ASP A 92 -0.42 3.03 -10.26
C ASP A 92 -0.09 2.50 -8.88
N ILE A 93 0.38 3.40 -8.02
CA ILE A 93 0.77 3.07 -6.66
C ILE A 93 0.06 4.01 -5.70
N ASP A 94 -0.67 3.43 -4.76
CA ASP A 94 -1.36 4.17 -3.71
C ASP A 94 -0.60 4.00 -2.40
N VAL A 95 -0.28 5.11 -1.76
CA VAL A 95 0.42 5.11 -0.47
C VAL A 95 -0.51 5.68 0.58
N MET A 96 -0.70 4.95 1.65
CA MET A 96 -1.57 5.36 2.75
C MET A 96 -0.81 5.39 4.06
N ALA A 97 -0.84 6.53 4.72
CA ALA A 97 -0.31 6.69 6.08
C ALA A 97 -1.44 7.21 6.97
N GLY A 98 -1.63 6.58 8.12
CA GLY A 98 -2.76 6.90 8.98
C GLY A 98 -4.09 6.55 8.31
N PHE A 99 -4.14 5.38 7.67
CA PHE A 99 -5.33 4.90 6.95
C PHE A 99 -6.53 4.84 7.89
N SER A 100 -7.66 5.38 7.44
CA SER A 100 -8.89 5.40 8.23
C SER A 100 -10.10 5.17 7.33
N ILE A 101 -11.06 4.39 7.83
CA ILE A 101 -12.28 4.07 7.11
C ILE A 101 -13.46 4.56 7.93
N VAL A 102 -14.41 5.22 7.26
CA VAL A 102 -15.69 5.63 7.87
C VAL A 102 -16.72 4.58 7.49
N SER A 103 -17.36 3.97 8.48
CA SER A 103 -18.40 2.99 8.26
C SER A 103 -19.52 3.22 9.26
N GLU A 104 -20.74 3.38 8.78
CA GLU A 104 -21.94 3.60 9.59
C GLU A 104 -21.75 4.75 10.59
N GLY A 105 -21.15 5.84 10.14
CA GLY A 105 -20.93 7.03 10.95
C GLY A 105 -19.77 6.95 11.93
N LYS A 106 -19.05 5.82 11.95
CA LYS A 106 -17.87 5.65 12.82
C LYS A 106 -16.59 5.71 12.02
N VAL A 107 -15.57 6.33 12.60
CA VAL A 107 -14.22 6.36 12.02
C VAL A 107 -13.39 5.24 12.65
N TYR A 108 -12.88 4.36 11.80
CA TYR A 108 -12.02 3.26 12.23
C TYR A 108 -10.59 3.59 11.85
N ASP A 109 -9.71 3.64 12.85
CA ASP A 109 -8.29 3.86 12.62
C ASP A 109 -7.66 2.55 12.14
N CYS A 110 -7.18 2.56 10.89
CA CYS A 110 -6.58 1.40 10.25
C CYS A 110 -5.09 1.65 9.97
N SER A 111 -4.47 2.52 10.77
CA SER A 111 -3.06 2.86 10.63
C SER A 111 -2.18 1.63 10.74
N LEU A 112 -1.07 1.64 10.03
CA LEU A 112 -0.11 0.54 10.06
C LEU A 112 0.45 0.35 11.47
N ASP A 113 0.41 -0.89 11.94
CA ASP A 113 0.98 -1.30 13.21
C ASP A 113 1.84 -2.53 12.93
N LYS A 114 2.99 -2.61 13.57
CA LYS A 114 3.92 -3.73 13.37
C LYS A 114 3.28 -5.09 13.65
N GLU A 115 2.31 -5.14 14.56
CA GLU A 115 1.60 -6.38 14.88
C GLU A 115 0.74 -6.88 13.72
N GLN A 116 0.41 -6.03 12.77
CA GLN A 116 -0.35 -6.40 11.57
C GLN A 116 0.51 -7.11 10.54
N ILE A 117 1.82 -7.04 10.66
CA ILE A 117 2.75 -7.69 9.74
C ILE A 117 2.93 -9.13 10.23
N VAL A 118 2.19 -10.04 9.62
CA VAL A 118 2.17 -11.45 10.05
C VAL A 118 3.14 -12.31 9.25
N GLU A 119 3.66 -11.78 8.15
CA GLU A 119 4.49 -12.53 7.25
C GLU A 119 5.45 -11.59 6.52
N ARG A 120 6.65 -12.09 6.23
CA ARG A 120 7.61 -11.38 5.39
C ARG A 120 7.97 -12.29 4.23
N MET A 121 7.62 -11.83 3.02
CA MET A 121 7.89 -12.57 1.80
C MET A 121 9.22 -12.14 1.22
N THR A 122 9.98 -13.10 0.68
CA THR A 122 11.19 -12.77 -0.06
C THR A 122 10.83 -12.66 -1.54
N LEU A 123 11.17 -11.53 -2.15
CA LEU A 123 10.92 -11.26 -3.55
C LEU A 123 12.26 -10.92 -4.19
N GLY A 124 12.85 -11.88 -4.90
CA GLY A 124 14.24 -11.76 -5.33
C GLY A 124 15.15 -11.72 -4.11
N THR A 125 15.88 -10.62 -3.93
CA THR A 125 16.75 -10.41 -2.77
C THR A 125 16.09 -9.52 -1.72
N GLU A 126 14.86 -9.06 -1.96
CA GLU A 126 14.20 -8.08 -1.10
C GLU A 126 13.13 -8.72 -0.24
N ILE A 127 12.97 -8.16 0.95
CA ILE A 127 11.93 -8.59 1.88
C ILE A 127 10.74 -7.65 1.74
N VAL A 128 9.55 -8.25 1.59
CA VAL A 128 8.29 -7.51 1.48
C VAL A 128 7.43 -7.87 2.69
N PRO A 129 7.19 -6.94 3.62
CA PRO A 129 6.29 -7.20 4.74
C PRO A 129 4.85 -7.29 4.25
N LEU A 130 4.12 -8.31 4.70
CA LEU A 130 2.73 -8.52 4.31
C LEU A 130 1.80 -8.34 5.50
N GLN A 131 0.73 -7.58 5.29
CA GLN A 131 -0.33 -7.48 6.28
C GLN A 131 -1.18 -8.74 6.30
N SER A 132 -1.99 -8.89 7.35
CA SER A 132 -2.87 -10.04 7.52
C SER A 132 -4.03 -10.01 6.52
N LEU A 133 -4.33 -11.16 5.90
CA LEU A 133 -5.53 -11.32 5.08
C LEU A 133 -6.79 -11.09 5.89
N ARG A 134 -6.81 -11.57 7.13
CA ARG A 134 -7.96 -11.39 8.03
C ARG A 134 -8.22 -9.90 8.25
N LEU A 135 -7.16 -9.12 8.43
CA LEU A 135 -7.26 -7.68 8.60
C LEU A 135 -7.89 -7.02 7.36
N TRP A 136 -7.44 -7.41 6.17
CA TRP A 136 -7.97 -6.86 4.93
C TRP A 136 -9.41 -7.29 4.65
N CYS A 137 -9.80 -8.50 5.07
CA CYS A 137 -11.21 -8.91 5.02
C CYS A 137 -12.06 -7.97 5.89
N LYS A 138 -11.57 -7.60 7.06
CA LYS A 138 -12.26 -6.65 7.94
C LYS A 138 -12.38 -5.28 7.27
N TYR A 139 -11.29 -4.79 6.67
CA TYR A 139 -11.29 -3.49 6.00
C TYR A 139 -12.27 -3.46 4.83
N TYR A 140 -12.27 -4.50 4.01
CA TYR A 140 -13.22 -4.59 2.89
C TYR A 140 -14.67 -4.60 3.37
N ARG A 141 -14.97 -5.28 4.47
CA ARG A 141 -16.32 -5.25 5.06
C ARG A 141 -16.68 -3.84 5.51
N LEU A 142 -15.75 -3.13 6.15
CA LEU A 142 -15.96 -1.75 6.56
C LEU A 142 -16.24 -0.84 5.37
N MET A 143 -15.63 -1.14 4.22
CA MET A 143 -15.86 -0.39 2.98
C MET A 143 -17.13 -0.80 2.24
N GLY A 144 -17.83 -1.82 2.71
CA GLY A 144 -19.03 -2.32 2.05
C GLY A 144 -18.77 -3.28 0.90
N ARG A 145 -17.65 -3.95 0.92
CA ARG A 145 -17.29 -4.90 -0.15
C ARG A 145 -17.39 -6.35 0.30
#